data_4befcc3ca194a590599aa4b2ac6b4dd7
#
_entry.id   4befcc3ca194a590599aa4b2ac6b4dd7
#
_cell.length_a   1.000
_cell.length_b   1.000
_cell.length_c   1.000
_cell.angle_alpha   90.00
_cell.angle_beta   90.00
_cell.angle_gamma   90.00
#
_symmetry.space_group_name_H-M   'P 1'
#
loop_
_entity.id
_entity.type
_entity.pdbx_description
1 polymer ?
#
loop_
_entity_poly.entity_id
_entity_poly.type
_entity_poly.pdbx_seq_one_letter_code
_entity_poly.pdbx_strand_id
1 'polypeptide(L)'
;MDNLDNPIFEVYSPTELYSYVRGLKQKMGRLKNQLEHPDYQGSVEEKIEAIEILRKELVLAKQVYTQKVGIYPMSKKEQAIDTFEHNLQDISKIVLTIGGFFSGYPNYVADFSDDFSIYKEYFDFKETIDLLDKFSQPYTKSSFLAEFHTIHVEEWDKSYSLRKFGYEILDGTQWELMIYYDDGIAPVNYSGNNHYPYNFDQLTKLFNITE
;
A
#
# COMPACT_ATOMS: atom_id res chain seq x y z
N MET A 1 -3.14 26.58 1.32
CA MET A 1 -3.86 26.82 0.05
C MET A 1 -2.80 27.09 -1.00
N ASP A 2 -2.16 26.00 -1.46
CA ASP A 2 -1.07 26.10 -2.44
C ASP A 2 -1.69 26.28 -3.82
N ASN A 3 -1.19 27.28 -4.55
CA ASN A 3 -1.65 27.66 -5.89
C ASN A 3 -1.63 26.43 -6.82
N LEU A 4 -2.81 25.91 -7.16
CA LEU A 4 -3.05 24.84 -8.12
C LEU A 4 -2.90 25.28 -9.59
N ASP A 5 -2.34 26.45 -9.82
CA ASP A 5 -2.04 26.97 -11.16
C ASP A 5 -0.77 26.31 -11.69
N ASN A 6 -0.92 25.05 -12.16
CA ASN A 6 0.11 24.48 -13.02
C ASN A 6 -0.22 24.84 -14.47
N PRO A 7 0.41 25.87 -15.05
CA PRO A 7 0.07 26.41 -16.38
C PRO A 7 0.18 25.38 -17.50
N ILE A 8 0.87 24.25 -17.24
CA ILE A 8 1.03 23.17 -18.19
C ILE A 8 -0.31 22.50 -18.54
N PHE A 9 -1.24 22.40 -17.59
CA PHE A 9 -2.51 21.70 -17.82
C PHE A 9 -3.63 22.59 -18.37
N GLU A 10 -3.47 23.92 -18.30
CA GLU A 10 -4.50 24.85 -18.81
C GLU A 10 -4.68 24.75 -20.33
N VAL A 11 -3.61 24.41 -21.05
CA VAL A 11 -3.58 24.32 -22.51
C VAL A 11 -4.22 23.03 -23.04
N TYR A 12 -4.33 21.97 -22.20
CA TYR A 12 -4.84 20.68 -22.67
C TYR A 12 -6.37 20.67 -22.77
N SER A 13 -6.87 20.11 -23.87
CA SER A 13 -8.27 19.70 -24.00
C SER A 13 -8.58 18.55 -23.00
N PRO A 14 -9.85 18.30 -22.68
CA PRO A 14 -10.26 17.17 -21.84
C PRO A 14 -9.74 15.82 -22.36
N THR A 15 -9.73 15.61 -23.67
CA THR A 15 -9.23 14.37 -24.27
C THR A 15 -7.72 14.20 -24.10
N GLU A 16 -6.95 15.29 -24.24
CA GLU A 16 -5.51 15.28 -24.02
C GLU A 16 -5.19 15.04 -22.55
N LEU A 17 -5.89 15.69 -21.61
CA LEU A 17 -5.74 15.45 -20.18
C LEU A 17 -6.06 13.99 -19.81
N TYR A 18 -7.11 13.42 -20.35
CA TYR A 18 -7.45 12.02 -20.11
C TYR A 18 -6.34 11.08 -20.61
N SER A 19 -5.81 11.34 -21.80
CA SER A 19 -4.70 10.60 -22.38
C SER A 19 -3.43 10.75 -21.53
N TYR A 20 -3.18 11.95 -21.03
CA TYR A 20 -2.06 12.25 -20.14
C TYR A 20 -2.15 11.46 -18.82
N VAL A 21 -3.30 11.49 -18.15
CA VAL A 21 -3.58 10.70 -16.94
C VAL A 21 -3.33 9.21 -17.18
N ARG A 22 -3.78 8.66 -18.32
CA ARG A 22 -3.48 7.27 -18.70
C ARG A 22 -1.98 7.01 -18.85
N GLY A 23 -1.26 7.94 -19.46
CA GLY A 23 0.20 7.88 -19.61
C GLY A 23 0.93 7.83 -18.26
N LEU A 24 0.54 8.69 -17.32
CA LEU A 24 1.10 8.69 -15.95
C LEU A 24 0.87 7.34 -15.24
N LYS A 25 -0.35 6.81 -15.29
CA LYS A 25 -0.67 5.49 -14.69
C LYS A 25 0.17 4.36 -15.32
N GLN A 26 0.36 4.39 -16.63
CA GLN A 26 1.21 3.40 -17.31
C GLN A 26 2.67 3.51 -16.90
N LYS A 27 3.21 4.74 -16.75
CA LYS A 27 4.58 4.96 -16.28
C LYS A 27 4.76 4.43 -14.85
N MET A 28 3.84 4.77 -13.94
CA MET A 28 3.87 4.25 -12.57
C MET A 28 3.82 2.73 -12.53
N GLY A 29 2.89 2.11 -13.28
CA GLY A 29 2.78 0.65 -13.34
C GLY A 29 4.05 -0.02 -13.87
N ARG A 30 4.73 0.58 -14.87
CA ARG A 30 6.02 0.07 -15.38
C ARG A 30 7.12 0.15 -14.32
N LEU A 31 7.21 1.26 -13.56
CA LEU A 31 8.21 1.41 -12.51
C LEU A 31 7.98 0.41 -11.38
N LYS A 32 6.74 0.23 -10.92
CA LYS A 32 6.37 -0.78 -9.93
C LYS A 32 6.73 -2.19 -10.39
N ASN A 33 6.31 -2.58 -11.59
CA ASN A 33 6.64 -3.89 -12.15
C ASN A 33 8.15 -4.13 -12.31
N GLN A 34 8.95 -3.08 -12.58
CA GLN A 34 10.40 -3.19 -12.62
C GLN A 34 10.98 -3.44 -11.23
N LEU A 35 10.52 -2.70 -10.21
CA LEU A 35 10.96 -2.85 -8.82
C LEU A 35 10.60 -4.22 -8.24
N GLU A 36 9.43 -4.75 -8.61
CA GLU A 36 8.93 -6.05 -8.18
C GLU A 36 9.53 -7.23 -8.97
N HIS A 37 10.33 -6.96 -10.01
CA HIS A 37 10.97 -8.02 -10.76
C HIS A 37 12.14 -8.63 -9.95
N PRO A 38 12.21 -9.97 -9.77
CA PRO A 38 13.23 -10.60 -8.93
C PRO A 38 14.68 -10.32 -9.38
N ASP A 39 14.89 -10.08 -10.68
CA ASP A 39 16.22 -9.80 -11.25
C ASP A 39 16.52 -8.29 -11.35
N TYR A 40 15.72 -7.43 -10.70
CA TYR A 40 15.97 -6.00 -10.75
C TYR A 40 17.26 -5.63 -9.99
N GLN A 41 18.17 -4.91 -10.64
CA GLN A 41 19.48 -4.53 -10.11
C GLN A 41 19.73 -3.00 -10.15
N GLY A 42 18.70 -2.21 -10.40
CA GLY A 42 18.84 -0.75 -10.41
C GLY A 42 18.67 -0.10 -9.05
N SER A 43 18.74 1.24 -8.99
CA SER A 43 18.42 1.99 -7.77
C SER A 43 16.92 1.89 -7.46
N VAL A 44 16.62 1.37 -6.28
CA VAL A 44 15.26 1.25 -5.74
C VAL A 44 14.76 2.64 -5.33
N GLU A 45 15.60 3.41 -4.65
CA GLU A 45 15.29 4.73 -4.11
C GLU A 45 14.88 5.71 -5.22
N GLU A 46 15.67 5.78 -6.32
CA GLU A 46 15.38 6.66 -7.46
C GLU A 46 14.03 6.34 -8.11
N LYS A 47 13.67 5.05 -8.18
CA LYS A 47 12.37 4.65 -8.76
C LYS A 47 11.21 4.92 -7.82
N ILE A 48 11.38 4.73 -6.52
CA ILE A 48 10.37 5.11 -5.52
C ILE A 48 10.12 6.60 -5.59
N GLU A 49 11.17 7.43 -5.61
CA GLU A 49 11.04 8.87 -5.76
C GLU A 49 10.30 9.26 -7.07
N ALA A 50 10.64 8.60 -8.18
CA ALA A 50 9.95 8.81 -9.44
C ALA A 50 8.46 8.42 -9.39
N ILE A 51 8.09 7.35 -8.67
CA ILE A 51 6.70 6.96 -8.45
C ILE A 51 5.97 8.03 -7.65
N GLU A 52 6.58 8.59 -6.59
CA GLU A 52 5.98 9.64 -5.76
C GLU A 52 5.73 10.93 -6.57
N ILE A 53 6.68 11.32 -7.42
CA ILE A 53 6.53 12.47 -8.31
C ILE A 53 5.35 12.24 -9.27
N LEU A 54 5.29 11.06 -9.92
CA LEU A 54 4.20 10.71 -10.83
C LEU A 54 2.84 10.64 -10.14
N ARG A 55 2.79 10.20 -8.85
CA ARG A 55 1.57 10.16 -8.05
C ARG A 55 1.03 11.57 -7.79
N LYS A 56 1.89 12.49 -7.37
CA LYS A 56 1.52 13.90 -7.19
C LYS A 56 1.00 14.53 -8.48
N GLU A 57 1.68 14.29 -9.58
CA GLU A 57 1.29 14.78 -10.89
C GLU A 57 -0.05 14.18 -11.37
N LEU A 58 -0.29 12.89 -11.08
CA LEU A 58 -1.54 12.20 -11.39
C LEU A 58 -2.73 12.82 -10.64
N VAL A 59 -2.56 13.14 -9.35
CA VAL A 59 -3.59 13.80 -8.55
C VAL A 59 -3.94 15.17 -9.15
N LEU A 60 -2.94 15.98 -9.46
CA LEU A 60 -3.15 17.29 -10.08
C LEU A 60 -3.85 17.19 -11.44
N ALA A 61 -3.41 16.28 -12.32
CA ALA A 61 -4.01 16.10 -13.62
C ALA A 61 -5.48 15.66 -13.55
N LYS A 62 -5.84 14.79 -12.59
CA LYS A 62 -7.23 14.39 -12.32
C LYS A 62 -8.08 15.56 -11.79
N GLN A 63 -7.53 16.38 -10.90
CA GLN A 63 -8.21 17.56 -10.37
C GLN A 63 -8.54 18.55 -11.49
N VAL A 64 -7.56 18.87 -12.35
CA VAL A 64 -7.77 19.77 -13.50
C VAL A 64 -8.79 19.17 -14.49
N TYR A 65 -8.73 17.88 -14.75
CA TYR A 65 -9.73 17.21 -15.56
C TYR A 65 -11.14 17.39 -14.99
N THR A 66 -11.30 17.14 -13.67
CA THR A 66 -12.58 17.29 -12.98
C THR A 66 -13.09 18.74 -13.01
N GLN A 67 -12.22 19.72 -12.86
CA GLN A 67 -12.58 21.15 -13.00
C GLN A 67 -13.10 21.50 -14.40
N LYS A 68 -12.50 20.91 -15.46
CA LYS A 68 -12.90 21.18 -16.86
C LYS A 68 -14.15 20.44 -17.31
N VAL A 69 -14.42 19.24 -16.76
CA VAL A 69 -15.45 18.32 -17.27
C VAL A 69 -16.53 18.00 -16.23
N GLY A 70 -16.24 18.21 -14.96
CA GLY A 70 -17.13 17.95 -13.83
C GLY A 70 -16.88 16.61 -13.14
N ILE A 71 -16.63 15.52 -13.89
CA ILE A 71 -16.40 14.18 -13.31
C ILE A 71 -15.24 13.49 -14.04
N TYR A 72 -14.26 12.97 -13.28
CA TYR A 72 -13.25 12.08 -13.82
C TYR A 72 -13.78 10.62 -13.88
N PRO A 73 -13.73 9.94 -15.04
CA PRO A 73 -14.22 8.58 -15.19
C PRO A 73 -13.23 7.58 -14.58
N MET A 74 -13.48 7.17 -13.34
CA MET A 74 -12.63 6.20 -12.63
C MET A 74 -12.79 4.79 -13.20
N SER A 75 -11.70 4.07 -13.35
CA SER A 75 -11.68 2.62 -13.56
C SER A 75 -12.12 1.89 -12.30
N LYS A 76 -12.45 0.58 -12.40
CA LYS A 76 -12.79 -0.25 -11.22
C LYS A 76 -11.67 -0.26 -10.16
N LYS A 77 -10.39 -0.30 -10.60
CA LYS A 77 -9.25 -0.23 -9.67
C LYS A 77 -9.21 1.11 -8.95
N GLU A 78 -9.44 2.22 -9.65
CA GLU A 78 -9.47 3.56 -9.04
C GLU A 78 -10.65 3.75 -8.09
N GLN A 79 -11.82 3.18 -8.40
CA GLN A 79 -12.97 3.17 -7.48
C GLN A 79 -12.66 2.40 -6.19
N ALA A 80 -11.94 1.27 -6.29
CA ALA A 80 -11.50 0.51 -5.12
C ALA A 80 -10.48 1.28 -4.26
N ILE A 81 -9.56 2.00 -4.89
CA ILE A 81 -8.62 2.91 -4.21
C ILE A 81 -9.39 4.02 -3.50
N ASP A 82 -10.29 4.70 -4.19
CA ASP A 82 -11.11 5.77 -3.64
C ASP A 82 -11.97 5.29 -2.45
N THR A 83 -12.55 4.10 -2.55
CA THR A 83 -13.28 3.48 -1.43
C THR A 83 -12.37 3.20 -0.24
N PHE A 84 -11.15 2.70 -0.47
CA PHE A 84 -10.18 2.46 0.60
C PHE A 84 -9.81 3.78 1.30
N GLU A 85 -9.53 4.84 0.55
CA GLU A 85 -9.20 6.17 1.08
C GLU A 85 -10.33 6.74 1.95
N HIS A 86 -11.59 6.58 1.53
CA HIS A 86 -12.74 7.03 2.31
C HIS A 86 -12.90 6.26 3.63
N ASN A 87 -12.57 4.97 3.63
CA ASN A 87 -12.72 4.10 4.79
C ASN A 87 -11.45 4.01 5.66
N LEU A 88 -10.41 4.78 5.38
CA LEU A 88 -9.14 4.70 6.11
C LEU A 88 -9.30 4.91 7.63
N GLN A 89 -10.18 5.82 8.03
CA GLN A 89 -10.42 6.13 9.45
C GLN A 89 -11.31 5.07 10.14
N ASP A 90 -12.05 4.28 9.36
CA ASP A 90 -12.93 3.21 9.82
C ASP A 90 -12.18 1.88 10.00
N ILE A 91 -10.86 1.86 9.76
CA ILE A 91 -10.03 0.69 10.03
C ILE A 91 -10.06 0.39 11.54
N SER A 92 -10.52 -0.82 11.88
CA SER A 92 -10.57 -1.32 13.25
C SER A 92 -9.36 -2.19 13.60
N LYS A 93 -8.77 -2.87 12.60
CA LYS A 93 -7.63 -3.76 12.82
C LYS A 93 -6.83 -3.98 11.55
N ILE A 94 -5.50 -4.05 11.68
CA ILE A 94 -4.60 -4.48 10.62
C ILE A 94 -3.80 -5.68 11.13
N VAL A 95 -3.80 -6.78 10.36
CA VAL A 95 -3.07 -8.00 10.70
C VAL A 95 -2.10 -8.32 9.57
N LEU A 96 -0.81 -8.36 9.88
CA LEU A 96 0.23 -8.85 8.99
C LEU A 96 0.72 -10.22 9.49
N THR A 97 0.38 -11.27 8.77
CA THR A 97 0.96 -12.61 8.98
C THR A 97 2.17 -12.73 8.05
N ILE A 98 3.33 -13.06 8.58
CA ILE A 98 4.53 -13.27 7.77
C ILE A 98 5.40 -14.36 8.39
N GLY A 99 5.79 -15.36 7.60
CA GLY A 99 6.60 -16.45 8.12
C GLY A 99 6.90 -17.51 7.07
N GLY A 100 7.45 -18.61 7.55
CA GLY A 100 7.81 -19.76 6.74
C GLY A 100 7.73 -21.05 7.55
N PHE A 101 7.94 -22.16 6.86
CA PHE A 101 7.79 -23.51 7.45
C PHE A 101 8.57 -23.70 8.76
N PHE A 102 9.79 -23.17 8.84
CA PHE A 102 10.64 -23.32 10.02
C PHE A 102 10.48 -22.23 11.07
N SER A 103 10.05 -21.01 10.69
CA SER A 103 9.89 -19.87 11.59
C SER A 103 8.48 -19.74 12.18
N GLY A 104 7.53 -20.56 11.68
CA GLY A 104 6.12 -20.39 11.98
C GLY A 104 5.52 -19.17 11.27
N TYR A 105 4.27 -18.87 11.60
CA TYR A 105 3.48 -17.81 11.01
C TYR A 105 2.91 -16.88 12.09
N PRO A 106 3.75 -16.03 12.69
CA PRO A 106 3.26 -15.04 13.65
C PRO A 106 2.38 -14.00 12.96
N ASN A 107 1.39 -13.51 13.70
CA ASN A 107 0.60 -12.35 13.36
C ASN A 107 1.19 -11.12 14.04
N TYR A 108 1.37 -10.05 13.29
CA TYR A 108 1.64 -8.71 13.79
C TYR A 108 0.37 -7.90 13.65
N VAL A 109 -0.16 -7.44 14.77
CA VAL A 109 -1.49 -6.86 14.86
C VAL A 109 -1.41 -5.42 15.32
N ALA A 110 -2.03 -4.51 14.57
CA ALA A 110 -2.39 -3.19 15.05
C ALA A 110 -3.91 -3.18 15.28
N ASP A 111 -4.34 -3.05 16.52
CA ASP A 111 -5.73 -3.07 16.94
C ASP A 111 -6.17 -1.67 17.38
N PHE A 112 -7.29 -1.20 16.83
CA PHE A 112 -7.81 0.15 17.03
C PHE A 112 -9.20 0.14 17.67
N SER A 113 -9.73 -1.05 18.04
CA SER A 113 -11.13 -1.21 18.47
C SER A 113 -11.43 -0.56 19.82
N ASP A 114 -10.50 -0.66 20.76
CA ASP A 114 -10.61 -0.06 22.10
C ASP A 114 -9.45 0.91 22.33
N ASP A 115 -8.45 0.51 23.13
CA ASP A 115 -7.19 1.21 23.26
C ASP A 115 -6.23 0.76 22.16
N PHE A 116 -5.61 1.72 21.48
CA PHE A 116 -4.66 1.41 20.43
C PHE A 116 -3.52 0.52 20.94
N SER A 117 -3.31 -0.62 20.30
CA SER A 117 -2.26 -1.55 20.63
C SER A 117 -1.56 -2.12 19.40
N ILE A 118 -0.27 -2.41 19.50
CA ILE A 118 0.51 -3.14 18.50
C ILE A 118 1.14 -4.32 19.22
N TYR A 119 0.86 -5.52 18.72
CA TYR A 119 1.39 -6.73 19.34
C TYR A 119 1.71 -7.81 18.31
N LYS A 120 2.55 -8.76 18.73
CA LYS A 120 2.83 -9.99 18.01
C LYS A 120 2.20 -11.16 18.73
N GLU A 121 1.52 -12.04 18.01
CA GLU A 121 0.93 -13.25 18.54
C GLU A 121 1.29 -14.48 17.72
N TYR A 122 1.35 -15.63 18.37
CA TYR A 122 1.54 -16.93 17.74
C TYR A 122 0.28 -17.78 17.96
N PHE A 123 -0.30 -18.25 16.87
CA PHE A 123 -1.54 -19.04 16.91
C PHE A 123 -1.43 -20.27 17.82
N ASP A 124 -0.28 -20.97 17.78
CA ASP A 124 -0.10 -22.25 18.49
C ASP A 124 0.26 -22.09 19.98
N PHE A 125 0.79 -20.95 20.41
CA PHE A 125 1.36 -20.77 21.74
C PHE A 125 0.54 -19.89 22.68
N LYS A 126 -0.53 -19.25 22.21
CA LYS A 126 -1.31 -18.23 22.96
C LYS A 126 -0.42 -17.16 23.63
N GLU A 127 0.74 -16.92 23.04
CA GLU A 127 1.68 -15.93 23.52
C GLU A 127 1.46 -14.63 22.75
N THR A 128 1.25 -13.54 23.49
CA THR A 128 1.14 -12.19 22.93
C THR A 128 2.28 -11.35 23.45
N ILE A 129 3.02 -10.72 22.54
CA ILE A 129 4.15 -9.84 22.84
C ILE A 129 3.76 -8.43 22.45
N ASP A 130 3.70 -7.53 23.42
CA ASP A 130 3.48 -6.11 23.18
C ASP A 130 4.68 -5.53 22.41
N LEU A 131 4.39 -4.77 21.36
CA LEU A 131 5.39 -4.12 20.52
C LEU A 131 5.43 -2.61 20.71
N LEU A 132 4.44 -1.98 21.36
CA LEU A 132 4.38 -0.52 21.54
C LEU A 132 5.63 0.02 22.24
N ASP A 133 6.09 -0.66 23.28
CA ASP A 133 7.29 -0.25 24.03
C ASP A 133 8.61 -0.35 23.22
N LYS A 134 8.58 -1.00 22.07
CA LYS A 134 9.76 -1.16 21.20
C LYS A 134 9.94 0.00 20.23
N PHE A 135 8.96 0.88 20.12
CA PHE A 135 9.07 2.07 19.26
C PHE A 135 9.79 3.19 20.02
N SER A 136 10.64 3.93 19.32
CA SER A 136 11.39 5.07 19.87
C SER A 136 10.52 6.28 20.19
N GLN A 137 9.31 6.35 19.63
CA GLN A 137 8.31 7.37 19.85
C GLN A 137 6.94 6.69 20.08
N PRO A 138 6.10 7.24 20.98
CA PRO A 138 4.78 6.67 21.22
C PRO A 138 3.90 6.80 19.96
N TYR A 139 3.34 5.67 19.53
CA TYR A 139 2.34 5.63 18.47
C TYR A 139 0.94 5.91 19.03
N THR A 140 0.13 6.56 18.21
CA THR A 140 -1.32 6.67 18.37
C THR A 140 -2.01 6.07 17.16
N LYS A 141 -3.32 5.75 17.24
CA LYS A 141 -4.10 5.33 16.06
C LYS A 141 -3.86 6.28 14.87
N SER A 142 -3.98 7.60 15.11
CA SER A 142 -3.86 8.60 14.05
C SER A 142 -2.47 8.62 13.40
N SER A 143 -1.40 8.54 14.20
CA SER A 143 -0.03 8.53 13.66
C SER A 143 0.28 7.23 12.92
N PHE A 144 -0.19 6.10 13.42
CA PHE A 144 -0.04 4.81 12.75
C PHE A 144 -0.77 4.79 11.40
N LEU A 145 -2.04 5.19 11.37
CA LEU A 145 -2.82 5.23 10.14
C LEU A 145 -2.27 6.25 9.13
N ALA A 146 -1.73 7.38 9.59
CA ALA A 146 -1.08 8.35 8.72
C ALA A 146 0.17 7.74 8.06
N GLU A 147 1.00 7.02 8.80
CA GLU A 147 2.18 6.34 8.27
C GLU A 147 1.79 5.15 7.37
N PHE A 148 0.80 4.35 7.78
CA PHE A 148 0.24 3.27 6.97
C PHE A 148 -0.29 3.77 5.61
N HIS A 149 -0.97 4.91 5.60
CA HIS A 149 -1.47 5.54 4.38
C HIS A 149 -0.34 5.89 3.39
N THR A 150 0.83 6.31 3.89
CA THR A 150 1.98 6.63 2.99
C THR A 150 2.54 5.40 2.27
N ILE A 151 2.22 4.19 2.71
CA ILE A 151 2.64 2.94 2.06
C ILE A 151 1.84 2.68 0.77
N HIS A 152 0.64 3.26 0.64
CA HIS A 152 -0.24 3.07 -0.51
C HIS A 152 -0.57 1.61 -0.81
N VAL A 153 -0.95 0.86 0.23
CA VAL A 153 -1.33 -0.57 0.10
C VAL A 153 -2.55 -0.78 -0.81
N GLU A 154 -3.40 0.23 -0.94
CA GLU A 154 -4.57 0.23 -1.84
C GLU A 154 -4.18 0.15 -3.32
N GLU A 155 -2.95 0.50 -3.66
CA GLU A 155 -2.41 0.39 -5.02
C GLU A 155 -1.80 -0.99 -5.32
N TRP A 156 -1.61 -1.84 -4.30
CA TRP A 156 -1.02 -3.17 -4.44
C TRP A 156 -1.89 -4.11 -5.28
N ASP A 157 -1.26 -5.12 -5.87
CA ASP A 157 -1.99 -6.24 -6.43
C ASP A 157 -2.46 -7.17 -5.29
N LYS A 158 -3.60 -7.85 -5.48
CA LYS A 158 -4.16 -8.70 -4.42
C LYS A 158 -3.32 -9.94 -4.11
N SER A 159 -2.45 -10.35 -5.04
CA SER A 159 -1.61 -11.53 -4.89
C SER A 159 -0.25 -11.35 -5.55
N TYR A 160 0.78 -11.75 -4.85
CA TYR A 160 2.18 -11.69 -5.27
C TYR A 160 2.78 -13.10 -5.33
N SER A 161 3.30 -13.51 -6.49
CA SER A 161 3.92 -14.82 -6.66
C SER A 161 5.03 -14.75 -7.70
N LEU A 162 6.15 -15.38 -7.40
CA LEU A 162 7.27 -15.52 -8.34
C LEU A 162 6.94 -16.40 -9.55
N ARG A 163 5.85 -17.18 -9.50
CA ARG A 163 5.39 -17.99 -10.64
C ARG A 163 5.10 -17.15 -11.89
N LYS A 164 4.67 -15.89 -11.72
CA LYS A 164 4.44 -14.97 -12.86
C LYS A 164 5.72 -14.68 -13.66
N PHE A 165 6.89 -14.90 -13.05
CA PHE A 165 8.20 -14.77 -13.68
C PHE A 165 8.85 -16.10 -14.05
N GLY A 166 8.13 -17.22 -13.88
CA GLY A 166 8.64 -18.55 -14.21
C GLY A 166 9.47 -19.23 -13.10
N TYR A 167 9.51 -18.66 -11.90
CA TYR A 167 10.21 -19.25 -10.75
C TYR A 167 9.27 -20.15 -9.94
N GLU A 168 9.73 -21.33 -9.57
CA GLU A 168 9.09 -22.20 -8.57
C GLU A 168 9.98 -22.27 -7.34
N ILE A 169 9.43 -21.88 -6.20
CA ILE A 169 10.07 -22.00 -4.89
C ILE A 169 9.19 -22.90 -4.04
N LEU A 170 9.75 -24.02 -3.57
CA LEU A 170 9.03 -24.99 -2.77
C LEU A 170 8.94 -24.58 -1.31
N ASP A 171 10.03 -23.97 -0.79
CA ASP A 171 10.12 -23.45 0.57
C ASP A 171 10.42 -21.97 0.55
N GLY A 172 9.79 -21.21 1.43
CA GLY A 172 10.04 -19.80 1.53
C GLY A 172 9.04 -19.05 2.38
N THR A 173 9.12 -17.74 2.33
CA THR A 173 8.27 -16.86 3.13
C THR A 173 6.91 -16.66 2.46
N GLN A 174 5.86 -16.87 3.23
CA GLN A 174 4.49 -16.48 2.88
C GLN A 174 4.09 -15.30 3.74
N TRP A 175 3.26 -14.42 3.18
CA TRP A 175 2.71 -13.31 3.92
C TRP A 175 1.27 -13.04 3.52
N GLU A 176 0.50 -12.50 4.46
CA GLU A 176 -0.87 -12.06 4.28
C GLU A 176 -1.09 -10.77 5.06
N LEU A 177 -1.70 -9.78 4.43
CA LEU A 177 -2.13 -8.54 5.06
C LEU A 177 -3.64 -8.47 5.02
N MET A 178 -4.28 -8.52 6.21
CA MET A 178 -5.72 -8.35 6.38
C MET A 178 -6.02 -7.00 7.02
N ILE A 179 -6.92 -6.24 6.41
CA ILE A 179 -7.39 -4.95 6.90
C ILE A 179 -8.87 -5.07 7.21
N TYR A 180 -9.22 -4.94 8.48
CA TYR A 180 -10.58 -5.01 8.99
C TYR A 180 -11.11 -3.60 9.25
N TYR A 181 -12.39 -3.43 9.06
CA TYR A 181 -13.10 -2.16 9.25
C TYR A 181 -14.22 -2.33 10.25
N ASP A 182 -14.68 -1.23 10.82
CA ASP A 182 -15.91 -1.17 11.60
C ASP A 182 -17.15 -1.27 10.68
N ASP A 183 -18.32 -1.40 11.29
CA ASP A 183 -19.65 -1.26 10.64
C ASP A 183 -19.95 -2.20 9.46
N GLY A 184 -19.37 -3.41 9.43
CA GLY A 184 -19.74 -4.44 8.48
C GLY A 184 -19.18 -4.22 7.07
N ILE A 185 -18.20 -3.33 6.90
CA ILE A 185 -17.42 -3.20 5.67
C ILE A 185 -16.59 -4.48 5.51
N ALA A 186 -16.60 -5.06 4.31
CA ALA A 186 -15.85 -6.27 4.03
C ALA A 186 -14.33 -6.04 4.18
N PRO A 187 -13.59 -6.94 4.82
CA PRO A 187 -12.16 -6.82 4.98
C PRO A 187 -11.44 -6.88 3.63
N VAL A 188 -10.30 -6.21 3.56
CA VAL A 188 -9.42 -6.21 2.39
C VAL A 188 -8.24 -7.12 2.68
N ASN A 189 -7.92 -8.00 1.71
CA ASN A 189 -6.82 -8.96 1.81
C ASN A 189 -5.80 -8.76 0.69
N TYR A 190 -4.52 -8.89 1.05
CA TYR A 190 -3.37 -9.00 0.16
C TYR A 190 -2.50 -10.16 0.61
N SER A 191 -1.86 -10.87 -0.33
CA SER A 191 -1.02 -12.00 0.03
C SER A 191 0.15 -12.19 -0.93
N GLY A 192 1.18 -12.88 -0.47
CA GLY A 192 2.32 -13.22 -1.32
C GLY A 192 3.08 -14.45 -0.88
N ASN A 193 3.80 -15.02 -1.85
CA ASN A 193 4.68 -16.16 -1.66
C ASN A 193 6.03 -15.83 -2.30
N ASN A 194 7.05 -15.61 -1.47
CA ASN A 194 8.40 -15.22 -1.88
C ASN A 194 8.47 -14.02 -2.85
N HIS A 195 7.42 -13.24 -2.90
CA HIS A 195 7.30 -12.08 -3.75
C HIS A 195 6.49 -11.01 -3.03
N TYR A 196 6.92 -9.75 -3.16
CA TYR A 196 6.48 -8.65 -2.34
C TYR A 196 6.16 -7.42 -3.20
N PRO A 197 5.26 -6.53 -2.76
CA PRO A 197 5.15 -5.18 -3.30
C PRO A 197 6.47 -4.43 -3.19
N TYR A 198 6.71 -3.51 -4.09
CA TYR A 198 7.97 -2.76 -4.18
C TYR A 198 8.35 -1.98 -2.91
N ASN A 199 7.42 -1.73 -2.03
CA ASN A 199 7.56 -0.98 -0.78
C ASN A 199 7.12 -1.78 0.46
N PHE A 200 7.17 -3.10 0.38
CA PHE A 200 6.77 -4.00 1.47
C PHE A 200 7.61 -3.80 2.75
N ASP A 201 8.87 -3.40 2.60
CA ASP A 201 9.77 -3.08 3.70
C ASP A 201 9.27 -1.92 4.57
N GLN A 202 8.51 -0.97 4.00
CA GLN A 202 7.88 0.10 4.78
C GLN A 202 6.79 -0.47 5.71
N LEU A 203 6.03 -1.46 5.25
CA LEU A 203 5.04 -2.14 6.08
C LEU A 203 5.70 -2.95 7.21
N THR A 204 6.77 -3.69 6.93
CA THR A 204 7.48 -4.44 7.97
C THR A 204 8.12 -3.52 9.01
N LYS A 205 8.66 -2.37 8.60
CA LYS A 205 9.17 -1.33 9.51
C LYS A 205 8.07 -0.74 10.39
N LEU A 206 6.87 -0.50 9.82
CA LEU A 206 5.73 0.03 10.57
C LEU A 206 5.29 -0.92 11.71
N PHE A 207 5.50 -2.22 11.57
CA PHE A 207 5.28 -3.22 12.62
C PHE A 207 6.53 -3.53 13.46
N ASN A 208 7.62 -2.78 13.28
CA ASN A 208 8.92 -3.02 13.93
C ASN A 208 9.43 -4.46 13.73
N ILE A 209 9.20 -5.02 12.54
CA ILE A 209 9.74 -6.32 12.15
C ILE A 209 11.16 -6.09 11.65
N THR A 210 12.14 -6.55 12.42
CA THR A 210 13.54 -6.59 12.02
C THR A 210 13.86 -7.96 11.44
N GLU A 211 14.53 -7.97 10.28
CA GLU A 211 15.10 -9.19 9.70
C GLU A 211 16.16 -9.83 10.62
#